data_3f63ef53245ac59b5e1d627c138a0d64
#
_entry.id   3f63ef53245ac59b5e1d627c138a0d64
#
_cell.length_a   1.000
_cell.length_b   1.000
_cell.length_c   1.000
_cell.angle_alpha   90.00
_cell.angle_beta   90.00
_cell.angle_gamma   90.00
#
_symmetry.space_group_name_H-M   'P 1'
#
loop_
_entity.id
_entity.type
_entity.pdbx_description
1 polymer ?
#
loop_
_entity_poly.entity_id
_entity_poly.type
_entity_poly.pdbx_seq_one_letter_code
_entity_poly.pdbx_strand_id
1 'polypeptide(L)'
;MRVNACGKDCAACGEYLAEKCTGCGEETAVLCAIARCAEKKCFDKCTECWKNDDCKKLLQRDNMPASRREDLRYAAQRRVWAQENAKLLRLWLTVLGVLAVPRGFALLLSLPTEALLPGGVQMSPQLSAPQTKLLLAVCHVVYGVVLLLLSRPQEKYRMAGLCILLSGAVVAAQPYLDGGLTLALSVLYLLLCFVGEYDECAAHADAALGIDRALAENWGHIWKWVVVGQVVLMAAWLLMPYVLPLAAMTLIALMILLPRVYLRKMSRLWQMAQGL
;
A
#
# COMPACT_ATOMS: atom_id res chain seq x y z
N MET A 1 21.70 -33.58 3.56
CA MET A 1 20.27 -33.93 3.36
C MET A 1 19.46 -33.19 4.44
N ARG A 2 18.71 -32.15 4.07
CA ARG A 2 17.83 -31.48 5.04
C ARG A 2 16.55 -32.27 5.12
N VAL A 3 16.35 -33.03 6.18
CA VAL A 3 15.07 -33.66 6.47
C VAL A 3 14.16 -32.63 7.10
N ASN A 4 12.99 -32.45 6.52
CA ASN A 4 12.08 -31.38 6.86
C ASN A 4 11.18 -31.75 8.04
N ALA A 5 10.59 -30.76 8.67
CA ALA A 5 9.73 -30.91 9.84
C ALA A 5 8.59 -31.94 9.66
N CYS A 6 8.13 -32.22 8.43
CA CYS A 6 7.15 -33.26 8.14
C CYS A 6 7.74 -34.68 8.01
N GLY A 7 9.06 -34.84 8.12
CA GLY A 7 9.73 -36.14 8.00
C GLY A 7 9.93 -36.65 6.58
N LYS A 8 9.47 -35.93 5.55
CA LYS A 8 9.67 -36.29 4.14
C LYS A 8 10.95 -35.67 3.62
N ASP A 9 11.73 -36.41 2.82
CA ASP A 9 12.84 -35.86 2.05
C ASP A 9 12.29 -34.98 0.92
N CYS A 10 12.60 -33.70 0.93
CA CYS A 10 12.11 -32.79 -0.11
C CYS A 10 12.67 -33.11 -1.49
N ALA A 11 13.91 -33.63 -1.58
CA ALA A 11 14.49 -33.99 -2.86
C ALA A 11 13.74 -35.14 -3.56
N ALA A 12 13.10 -36.02 -2.78
CA ALA A 12 12.29 -37.14 -3.27
C ALA A 12 10.79 -36.93 -3.11
N CYS A 13 10.36 -35.78 -2.59
CA CYS A 13 8.95 -35.51 -2.32
C CYS A 13 8.22 -35.03 -3.57
N GLY A 14 7.25 -35.79 -4.08
CA GLY A 14 6.46 -35.41 -5.25
C GLY A 14 5.73 -34.07 -5.10
N GLU A 15 5.31 -33.67 -3.90
CA GLU A 15 4.69 -32.38 -3.60
C GLU A 15 5.70 -31.22 -3.74
N TYR A 16 6.95 -31.44 -3.33
CA TYR A 16 8.02 -30.46 -3.48
C TYR A 16 8.48 -30.37 -4.94
N LEU A 17 8.67 -31.52 -5.59
CA LEU A 17 9.06 -31.58 -7.01
C LEU A 17 7.97 -31.03 -7.94
N ALA A 18 6.69 -31.21 -7.58
CA ALA A 18 5.56 -30.60 -8.27
C ALA A 18 5.33 -29.14 -7.88
N GLU A 19 6.29 -28.55 -7.14
CA GLU A 19 6.23 -27.18 -6.63
C GLU A 19 4.97 -26.84 -5.79
N LYS A 20 4.30 -27.85 -5.24
CA LYS A 20 3.12 -27.70 -4.37
C LYS A 20 3.48 -27.42 -2.92
N CYS A 21 4.73 -27.64 -2.55
CA CYS A 21 5.27 -27.39 -1.23
C CYS A 21 6.55 -26.56 -1.35
N THR A 22 6.71 -25.54 -0.54
CA THR A 22 7.87 -24.63 -0.54
C THR A 22 9.08 -25.18 0.21
N GLY A 23 8.97 -26.39 0.79
CA GLY A 23 9.99 -26.92 1.70
C GLY A 23 9.89 -26.33 3.11
N CYS A 24 10.76 -26.80 4.00
CA CYS A 24 10.86 -26.31 5.39
C CYS A 24 12.20 -25.56 5.60
N GLY A 25 12.46 -24.49 4.85
CA GLY A 25 13.52 -23.55 5.17
C GLY A 25 13.12 -22.68 6.38
N GLU A 26 14.06 -22.01 7.02
CA GLU A 26 13.80 -21.12 8.16
C GLU A 26 12.69 -20.11 7.86
N GLU A 27 12.63 -19.61 6.64
CA GLU A 27 11.65 -18.63 6.18
C GLU A 27 10.24 -19.22 5.97
N THR A 28 10.13 -20.46 5.55
CA THR A 28 8.85 -21.14 5.32
C THR A 28 8.29 -21.80 6.59
N ALA A 29 9.14 -22.05 7.59
CA ALA A 29 8.73 -22.59 8.88
C ALA A 29 7.66 -21.73 9.57
N VAL A 30 7.74 -20.40 9.42
CA VAL A 30 6.77 -19.46 9.99
C VAL A 30 5.37 -19.60 9.36
N LEU A 31 5.29 -20.01 8.11
CA LEU A 31 4.03 -20.17 7.38
C LEU A 31 3.45 -21.59 7.50
N CYS A 32 4.30 -22.56 7.77
CA CYS A 32 3.91 -23.96 7.88
C CYS A 32 3.46 -24.31 9.31
N ALA A 33 2.17 -24.70 9.46
CA ALA A 33 1.64 -25.11 10.74
C ALA A 33 2.32 -26.36 11.32
N ILE A 34 2.89 -27.21 10.47
CA ILE A 34 3.64 -28.41 10.85
C ILE A 34 5.01 -28.01 11.39
N ALA A 35 5.75 -27.14 10.69
CA ALA A 35 7.06 -26.67 11.12
C ALA A 35 6.96 -25.92 12.45
N ARG A 36 6.01 -25.00 12.60
CA ARG A 36 5.72 -24.31 13.87
C ARG A 36 5.35 -25.24 15.01
N CYS A 37 4.66 -26.33 14.71
CA CYS A 37 4.29 -27.32 15.72
C CYS A 37 5.50 -28.14 16.16
N ALA A 38 6.39 -28.52 15.25
CA ALA A 38 7.63 -29.22 15.55
C ALA A 38 8.56 -28.33 16.38
N GLU A 39 8.78 -27.11 15.94
CA GLU A 39 9.59 -26.11 16.65
C GLU A 39 9.05 -25.85 18.08
N LYS A 40 7.75 -25.59 18.24
CA LYS A 40 7.13 -25.38 19.56
C LYS A 40 7.26 -26.57 20.51
N LYS A 41 7.42 -27.78 19.97
CA LYS A 41 7.56 -29.03 20.75
C LYS A 41 8.99 -29.51 20.84
N CYS A 42 9.95 -28.73 20.31
CA CYS A 42 11.36 -29.07 20.26
C CYS A 42 11.63 -30.41 19.57
N PHE A 43 10.88 -30.74 18.50
CA PHE A 43 11.15 -31.87 17.62
C PHE A 43 11.80 -31.40 16.32
N ASP A 44 12.82 -32.08 15.86
CA ASP A 44 13.41 -31.83 14.55
C ASP A 44 12.48 -32.27 13.42
N LYS A 45 11.69 -33.33 13.69
CA LYS A 45 10.78 -33.91 12.71
C LYS A 45 9.46 -34.32 13.36
N CYS A 46 8.36 -34.22 12.59
CA CYS A 46 7.06 -34.72 13.02
C CYS A 46 7.01 -36.24 13.21
N THR A 47 7.92 -36.99 12.57
CA THR A 47 8.09 -38.45 12.79
C THR A 47 8.50 -38.80 14.20
N GLU A 48 9.10 -37.88 14.95
CA GLU A 48 9.50 -38.05 16.36
C GLU A 48 8.36 -37.79 17.32
N CYS A 49 7.25 -37.27 16.82
CA CYS A 49 6.09 -36.95 17.62
C CYS A 49 5.22 -38.21 17.81
N TRP A 50 4.90 -38.53 19.07
CA TRP A 50 4.05 -39.69 19.42
C TRP A 50 2.62 -39.63 18.86
N LYS A 51 2.15 -38.44 18.39
CA LYS A 51 0.87 -38.24 17.69
C LYS A 51 1.00 -38.20 16.18
N ASN A 52 2.10 -38.66 15.60
CA ASN A 52 2.37 -38.52 14.18
C ASN A 52 1.27 -39.14 13.31
N ASP A 53 0.83 -40.35 13.63
CA ASP A 53 -0.13 -41.08 12.81
C ASP A 53 -1.54 -40.46 12.80
N ASP A 54 -1.95 -39.86 13.94
CA ASP A 54 -3.27 -39.21 14.09
C ASP A 54 -3.17 -37.67 14.01
N CYS A 55 -2.08 -37.12 13.44
CA CYS A 55 -1.85 -35.69 13.46
C CYS A 55 -2.77 -34.95 12.47
N LYS A 56 -3.80 -34.28 13.01
CA LYS A 56 -4.74 -33.45 12.24
C LYS A 56 -4.06 -32.40 11.36
N LYS A 57 -2.88 -31.89 11.74
CA LYS A 57 -2.13 -30.89 10.94
C LYS A 57 -1.48 -31.52 9.72
N LEU A 58 -0.99 -32.77 9.81
CA LEU A 58 -0.48 -33.51 8.67
C LEU A 58 -1.61 -33.87 7.71
N LEU A 59 -2.74 -34.36 8.24
CA LEU A 59 -3.94 -34.66 7.45
C LEU A 59 -4.50 -33.40 6.78
N GLN A 60 -4.53 -32.27 7.49
CA GLN A 60 -4.98 -30.98 6.92
C GLN A 60 -4.06 -30.49 5.79
N ARG A 61 -2.76 -30.75 5.86
CA ARG A 61 -1.83 -30.39 4.79
C ARG A 61 -2.12 -31.18 3.52
N ASP A 62 -2.30 -32.48 3.65
CA ASP A 62 -2.53 -33.36 2.49
C ASP A 62 -3.87 -33.04 1.80
N ASN A 63 -4.82 -32.49 2.55
CA ASN A 63 -6.14 -32.05 2.07
C ASN A 63 -6.22 -30.53 1.78
N MET A 64 -5.11 -29.78 1.82
CA MET A 64 -5.14 -28.34 1.60
C MET A 64 -5.50 -28.01 0.13
N PRO A 65 -6.48 -27.10 -0.11
CA PRO A 65 -6.83 -26.64 -1.46
C PRO A 65 -5.61 -26.09 -2.22
N ALA A 66 -5.57 -26.34 -3.54
CA ALA A 66 -4.48 -25.88 -4.40
C ALA A 66 -4.28 -24.35 -4.33
N SER A 67 -5.37 -23.57 -4.36
CA SER A 67 -5.35 -22.12 -4.22
C SER A 67 -4.63 -21.64 -2.96
N ARG A 68 -4.92 -22.29 -1.81
CA ARG A 68 -4.26 -21.92 -0.55
C ARG A 68 -2.78 -22.28 -0.52
N ARG A 69 -2.38 -23.35 -1.24
CA ARG A 69 -0.95 -23.69 -1.41
C ARG A 69 -0.22 -22.67 -2.24
N GLU A 70 -0.84 -22.17 -3.31
CA GLU A 70 -0.30 -21.09 -4.15
C GLU A 70 -0.14 -19.80 -3.36
N ASP A 71 -1.14 -19.40 -2.57
CA ASP A 71 -1.06 -18.23 -1.69
C ASP A 71 0.11 -18.30 -0.71
N LEU A 72 0.31 -19.47 -0.09
CA LEU A 72 1.41 -19.68 0.85
C LEU A 72 2.78 -19.66 0.15
N ARG A 73 2.87 -20.24 -1.05
CA ARG A 73 4.08 -20.20 -1.87
C ARG A 73 4.41 -18.78 -2.27
N TYR A 74 3.43 -18.04 -2.77
CA TYR A 74 3.60 -16.65 -3.13
C TYR A 74 4.08 -15.80 -1.93
N ALA A 75 3.43 -15.97 -0.77
CA ALA A 75 3.85 -15.26 0.45
C ALA A 75 5.29 -15.60 0.88
N ALA A 76 5.70 -16.88 0.74
CA ALA A 76 7.08 -17.30 1.03
C ALA A 76 8.10 -16.65 0.06
N GLN A 77 7.81 -16.66 -1.24
CA GLN A 77 8.65 -15.99 -2.24
C GLN A 77 8.78 -14.49 -1.96
N ARG A 78 7.67 -13.83 -1.59
CA ARG A 78 7.68 -12.41 -1.23
C ARG A 78 8.52 -12.11 0.01
N ARG A 79 8.56 -13.04 0.96
CA ARG A 79 9.40 -12.90 2.16
C ARG A 79 10.89 -12.93 1.83
N VAL A 80 11.33 -13.91 1.05
CA VAL A 80 12.73 -13.99 0.57
C VAL A 80 13.10 -12.71 -0.17
N TRP A 81 12.24 -12.29 -1.11
CA TRP A 81 12.45 -11.07 -1.84
C TRP A 81 12.54 -9.82 -0.94
N ALA A 82 11.68 -9.72 0.08
CA ALA A 82 11.69 -8.59 1.02
C ALA A 82 12.99 -8.56 1.84
N GLN A 83 13.51 -9.71 2.26
CA GLN A 83 14.77 -9.81 2.98
C GLN A 83 15.99 -9.45 2.11
N GLU A 84 16.04 -9.92 0.86
CA GLU A 84 17.08 -9.57 -0.09
C GLU A 84 17.14 -8.07 -0.39
N ASN A 85 15.98 -7.41 -0.41
CA ASN A 85 15.86 -5.97 -0.70
C ASN A 85 15.67 -5.11 0.55
N ALA A 86 15.82 -5.67 1.76
CA ALA A 86 15.45 -5.02 3.03
C ALA A 86 16.07 -3.63 3.21
N LYS A 87 17.36 -3.47 2.94
CA LYS A 87 18.07 -2.18 3.11
C LYS A 87 17.50 -1.09 2.21
N LEU A 88 17.23 -1.43 0.94
CA LEU A 88 16.71 -0.50 -0.06
C LEU A 88 15.25 -0.14 0.24
N LEU A 89 14.45 -1.16 0.56
CA LEU A 89 13.04 -0.99 0.92
C LEU A 89 12.89 -0.14 2.18
N ARG A 90 13.64 -0.44 3.24
CA ARG A 90 13.63 0.34 4.49
C ARG A 90 13.91 1.82 4.24
N LEU A 91 14.95 2.13 3.47
CA LEU A 91 15.31 3.50 3.14
C LEU A 91 14.16 4.22 2.45
N TRP A 92 13.69 3.67 1.32
CA TRP A 92 12.69 4.36 0.51
C TRP A 92 11.29 4.40 1.13
N LEU A 93 10.90 3.36 1.88
CA LEU A 93 9.63 3.36 2.63
C LEU A 93 9.66 4.42 3.74
N THR A 94 10.80 4.62 4.40
CA THR A 94 10.97 5.70 5.39
C THR A 94 10.85 7.06 4.71
N VAL A 95 11.51 7.26 3.56
CA VAL A 95 11.42 8.51 2.79
C VAL A 95 9.99 8.78 2.34
N LEU A 96 9.26 7.77 1.81
CA LEU A 96 7.84 7.91 1.46
C LEU A 96 6.98 8.28 2.67
N GLY A 97 7.23 7.67 3.83
CA GLY A 97 6.52 7.99 5.07
C GLY A 97 6.69 9.45 5.48
N VAL A 98 7.90 9.97 5.38
CA VAL A 98 8.19 11.40 5.64
C VAL A 98 7.52 12.29 4.59
N LEU A 99 7.58 11.95 3.31
CA LEU A 99 6.99 12.73 2.21
C LEU A 99 5.46 12.70 2.19
N ALA A 100 4.83 11.69 2.78
CA ALA A 100 3.38 11.61 2.88
C ALA A 100 2.79 12.80 3.66
N VAL A 101 3.50 13.31 4.67
CA VAL A 101 3.05 14.44 5.50
C VAL A 101 2.96 15.74 4.69
N PRO A 102 4.04 16.26 4.06
CA PRO A 102 3.96 17.48 3.27
C PRO A 102 3.02 17.33 2.06
N ARG A 103 2.92 16.16 1.45
CA ARG A 103 1.97 15.89 0.37
C ARG A 103 0.52 16.01 0.85
N GLY A 104 0.17 15.41 1.99
CA GLY A 104 -1.15 15.52 2.60
C GLY A 104 -1.48 16.94 3.00
N PHE A 105 -0.52 17.69 3.54
CA PHE A 105 -0.66 19.09 3.89
C PHE A 105 -0.86 19.97 2.65
N ALA A 106 -0.07 19.79 1.59
CA ALA A 106 -0.22 20.52 0.33
C ALA A 106 -1.59 20.25 -0.32
N LEU A 107 -2.10 19.02 -0.23
CA LEU A 107 -3.44 18.69 -0.70
C LEU A 107 -4.53 19.43 0.10
N LEU A 108 -4.42 19.49 1.43
CA LEU A 108 -5.34 20.25 2.27
C LEU A 108 -5.33 21.75 1.94
N LEU A 109 -4.15 22.35 1.73
CA LEU A 109 -4.03 23.76 1.35
C LEU A 109 -4.60 24.03 -0.05
N SER A 110 -4.64 23.05 -0.93
CA SER A 110 -5.18 23.18 -2.29
C SER A 110 -6.70 23.07 -2.36
N LEU A 111 -7.39 22.73 -1.25
CA LEU A 111 -8.85 22.68 -1.22
C LEU A 111 -9.44 24.10 -1.34
N PRO A 112 -10.53 24.29 -2.10
CA PRO A 112 -11.16 25.60 -2.32
C PRO A 112 -11.96 26.05 -1.08
N THR A 113 -11.25 26.40 -0.02
CA THR A 113 -11.87 26.81 1.27
C THR A 113 -12.46 28.21 1.21
N GLU A 114 -11.97 29.08 0.32
CA GLU A 114 -12.41 30.46 0.16
C GLU A 114 -13.91 30.57 -0.21
N ALA A 115 -14.40 29.61 -0.98
CA ALA A 115 -15.79 29.59 -1.44
C ALA A 115 -16.80 29.15 -0.36
N LEU A 116 -16.34 28.68 0.80
CA LEU A 116 -17.17 27.97 1.77
C LEU A 116 -17.25 28.62 3.14
N LEU A 117 -16.28 29.49 3.46
CA LEU A 117 -16.29 30.18 4.75
C LEU A 117 -16.95 31.55 4.59
N PRO A 118 -18.01 31.85 5.37
CA PRO A 118 -18.61 33.19 5.40
C PRO A 118 -17.56 34.22 5.75
N GLY A 119 -17.34 35.19 4.87
CA GLY A 119 -16.33 36.24 5.06
C GLY A 119 -15.00 36.04 4.40
N GLY A 120 -14.82 35.00 3.55
CA GLY A 120 -13.61 34.81 2.75
C GLY A 120 -12.34 34.51 3.56
N VAL A 121 -12.51 33.83 4.73
CA VAL A 121 -11.37 33.46 5.57
C VAL A 121 -10.50 32.47 4.82
N GLN A 122 -9.35 32.94 4.35
CA GLN A 122 -8.32 32.09 3.73
C GLN A 122 -7.64 31.26 4.83
N MET A 123 -7.64 29.94 4.71
CA MET A 123 -6.91 29.08 5.64
C MET A 123 -5.39 29.24 5.55
N SER A 124 -4.90 29.81 4.45
CA SER A 124 -3.47 30.16 4.27
C SER A 124 -3.35 31.60 3.80
N PRO A 125 -3.34 32.58 4.71
CA PRO A 125 -3.30 34.01 4.35
C PRO A 125 -2.05 34.45 3.62
N GLN A 126 -1.03 33.61 3.50
CA GLN A 126 0.26 33.95 2.91
C GLN A 126 0.56 33.26 1.56
N LEU A 127 -0.24 32.28 1.14
CA LEU A 127 0.02 31.57 -0.10
C LEU A 127 -1.10 31.84 -1.12
N SER A 128 -0.72 32.38 -2.30
CA SER A 128 -1.68 32.54 -3.41
C SER A 128 -2.08 31.16 -3.99
N ALA A 129 -3.24 31.09 -4.66
CA ALA A 129 -3.71 29.87 -5.30
C ALA A 129 -2.67 29.21 -6.24
N PRO A 130 -1.90 29.93 -7.07
CA PRO A 130 -0.83 29.33 -7.86
C PRO A 130 0.33 28.79 -7.03
N GLN A 131 0.65 29.39 -5.89
CA GLN A 131 1.72 28.89 -5.01
C GLN A 131 1.33 27.59 -4.32
N THR A 132 0.08 27.44 -3.88
CA THR A 132 -0.42 26.17 -3.31
C THR A 132 -0.43 25.06 -4.34
N LYS A 133 -0.82 25.32 -5.58
CA LYS A 133 -0.75 24.35 -6.69
C LYS A 133 0.70 23.97 -7.02
N LEU A 134 1.62 24.93 -7.02
CA LEU A 134 3.03 24.64 -7.25
C LEU A 134 3.61 23.77 -6.14
N LEU A 135 3.30 24.05 -4.88
CA LEU A 135 3.70 23.22 -3.75
C LEU A 135 3.18 21.79 -3.90
N LEU A 136 1.90 21.63 -4.25
CA LEU A 136 1.30 20.33 -4.47
C LEU A 136 1.97 19.59 -5.63
N ALA A 137 2.26 20.29 -6.74
CA ALA A 137 2.96 19.73 -7.89
C ALA A 137 4.36 19.22 -7.52
N VAL A 138 5.15 20.01 -6.78
CA VAL A 138 6.46 19.59 -6.31
C VAL A 138 6.37 18.36 -5.41
N CYS A 139 5.43 18.35 -4.47
CA CYS A 139 5.22 17.18 -3.61
C CYS A 139 4.87 15.91 -4.40
N HIS A 140 4.02 16.01 -5.44
CA HIS A 140 3.67 14.89 -6.30
C HIS A 140 4.88 14.41 -7.13
N VAL A 141 5.63 15.32 -7.71
CA VAL A 141 6.84 14.99 -8.50
C VAL A 141 7.85 14.25 -7.63
N VAL A 142 8.21 14.82 -6.47
CA VAL A 142 9.18 14.19 -5.56
C VAL A 142 8.70 12.82 -5.09
N TYR A 143 7.43 12.71 -4.70
CA TYR A 143 6.84 11.46 -4.27
C TYR A 143 6.82 10.41 -5.39
N GLY A 144 6.43 10.80 -6.61
CA GLY A 144 6.42 9.96 -7.80
C GLY A 144 7.82 9.45 -8.18
N VAL A 145 8.84 10.30 -8.07
CA VAL A 145 10.25 9.90 -8.29
C VAL A 145 10.67 8.83 -7.29
N VAL A 146 10.32 8.98 -6.01
CA VAL A 146 10.66 7.96 -4.98
C VAL A 146 9.96 6.65 -5.26
N LEU A 147 8.69 6.66 -5.71
CA LEU A 147 7.99 5.44 -6.14
C LEU A 147 8.67 4.78 -7.35
N LEU A 148 9.15 5.58 -8.32
CA LEU A 148 9.92 5.05 -9.45
C LEU A 148 11.26 4.44 -9.02
N LEU A 149 11.92 4.98 -8.00
CA LEU A 149 13.13 4.35 -7.43
C LEU A 149 12.79 3.03 -6.74
N LEU A 150 11.64 2.94 -6.06
CA LEU A 150 11.12 1.69 -5.49
C LEU A 150 10.72 0.68 -6.58
N SER A 151 10.47 1.09 -7.81
CA SER A 151 10.13 0.17 -8.89
C SER A 151 11.29 -0.74 -9.32
N ARG A 152 12.53 -0.40 -8.95
CA ARG A 152 13.70 -1.26 -9.22
C ARG A 152 13.59 -2.63 -8.55
N PRO A 153 13.31 -2.70 -7.23
CA PRO A 153 13.06 -3.98 -6.58
C PRO A 153 11.64 -4.53 -6.82
N GLN A 154 10.65 -3.67 -7.09
CA GLN A 154 9.24 -4.06 -7.22
C GLN A 154 8.55 -3.32 -8.37
N GLU A 155 8.37 -3.99 -9.50
CA GLU A 155 7.83 -3.39 -10.73
C GLU A 155 6.44 -2.73 -10.55
N LYS A 156 5.62 -3.24 -9.64
CA LYS A 156 4.27 -2.69 -9.35
C LYS A 156 4.30 -1.21 -8.97
N TYR A 157 5.40 -0.71 -8.37
CA TYR A 157 5.54 0.73 -8.06
C TYR A 157 5.71 1.60 -9.30
N ARG A 158 6.05 1.03 -10.47
CA ARG A 158 6.31 1.80 -11.69
C ARG A 158 5.07 2.57 -12.15
N MET A 159 3.92 1.90 -12.23
CA MET A 159 2.67 2.55 -12.63
C MET A 159 2.24 3.60 -11.62
N ALA A 160 2.30 3.28 -10.33
CA ALA A 160 2.03 4.25 -9.27
C ALA A 160 2.91 5.50 -9.40
N GLY A 161 4.22 5.33 -9.55
CA GLY A 161 5.18 6.42 -9.69
C GLY A 161 4.91 7.28 -10.92
N LEU A 162 4.64 6.68 -12.07
CA LEU A 162 4.32 7.40 -13.31
C LEU A 162 3.02 8.21 -13.17
N CYS A 163 1.96 7.61 -12.65
CA CYS A 163 0.67 8.30 -12.47
C CYS A 163 0.80 9.49 -11.51
N ILE A 164 1.49 9.32 -10.38
CA ILE A 164 1.69 10.39 -9.40
C ILE A 164 2.60 11.50 -9.97
N LEU A 165 3.65 11.16 -10.71
CA LEU A 165 4.52 12.14 -11.36
C LEU A 165 3.75 12.95 -12.42
N LEU A 166 2.97 12.28 -13.28
CA LEU A 166 2.14 12.94 -14.28
C LEU A 166 1.06 13.82 -13.61
N SER A 167 0.47 13.40 -12.50
CA SER A 167 -0.48 14.22 -11.76
C SER A 167 0.16 15.53 -11.26
N GLY A 168 1.43 15.49 -10.84
CA GLY A 168 2.20 16.67 -10.50
C GLY A 168 2.38 17.63 -11.69
N ALA A 169 2.71 17.09 -12.87
CA ALA A 169 2.84 17.89 -14.09
C ALA A 169 1.51 18.56 -14.49
N VAL A 170 0.40 17.81 -14.40
CA VAL A 170 -0.95 18.33 -14.68
C VAL A 170 -1.31 19.47 -13.74
N VAL A 171 -1.06 19.34 -12.43
CA VAL A 171 -1.32 20.40 -11.45
C VAL A 171 -0.46 21.64 -11.71
N ALA A 172 0.80 21.46 -12.10
CA ALA A 172 1.69 22.56 -12.44
C ALA A 172 1.23 23.35 -13.69
N ALA A 173 0.58 22.68 -14.64
CA ALA A 173 0.07 23.29 -15.87
C ALA A 173 -1.24 24.07 -15.65
N GLN A 174 -2.09 23.67 -14.70
CA GLN A 174 -3.42 24.25 -14.47
C GLN A 174 -3.44 25.80 -14.35
N PRO A 175 -2.50 26.48 -13.66
CA PRO A 175 -2.54 27.94 -13.51
C PRO A 175 -2.37 28.73 -14.82
N TYR A 176 -1.86 28.09 -15.86
CA TYR A 176 -1.56 28.72 -17.15
C TYR A 176 -2.62 28.49 -18.21
N LEU A 177 -3.72 27.85 -17.84
CA LEU A 177 -4.76 27.43 -18.79
C LEU A 177 -6.14 27.86 -18.29
N ASP A 178 -6.99 28.28 -19.21
CA ASP A 178 -8.31 28.83 -18.90
C ASP A 178 -9.45 27.95 -19.43
N GLY A 179 -10.63 28.11 -18.87
CA GLY A 179 -11.91 27.59 -19.37
C GLY A 179 -12.01 26.05 -19.35
N GLY A 180 -12.53 25.49 -20.43
CA GLY A 180 -12.81 24.04 -20.53
C GLY A 180 -11.57 23.14 -20.40
N LEU A 181 -10.40 23.64 -20.76
CA LEU A 181 -9.14 22.88 -20.67
C LEU A 181 -8.74 22.67 -19.20
N THR A 182 -8.94 23.67 -18.33
CA THR A 182 -8.70 23.53 -16.88
C THR A 182 -9.58 22.45 -16.26
N LEU A 183 -10.85 22.36 -16.70
CA LEU A 183 -11.77 21.32 -16.27
C LEU A 183 -11.27 19.93 -16.69
N ALA A 184 -10.90 19.77 -17.97
CA ALA A 184 -10.37 18.51 -18.51
C ALA A 184 -9.11 18.06 -17.75
N LEU A 185 -8.19 18.97 -17.47
CA LEU A 185 -6.99 18.70 -16.69
C LEU A 185 -7.31 18.34 -15.22
N SER A 186 -8.34 18.93 -14.64
CA SER A 186 -8.78 18.58 -13.29
C SER A 186 -9.32 17.14 -13.22
N VAL A 187 -10.09 16.74 -14.21
CA VAL A 187 -10.58 15.36 -14.36
C VAL A 187 -9.39 14.40 -14.57
N LEU A 188 -8.47 14.75 -15.47
CA LEU A 188 -7.26 13.94 -15.71
C LEU A 188 -6.43 13.80 -14.43
N TYR A 189 -6.22 14.89 -13.68
CA TYR A 189 -5.53 14.87 -12.38
C TYR A 189 -6.17 13.87 -11.42
N LEU A 190 -7.50 13.92 -11.26
CA LEU A 190 -8.23 13.02 -10.38
C LEU A 190 -8.08 11.54 -10.80
N LEU A 191 -8.15 11.26 -12.09
CA LEU A 191 -7.96 9.92 -12.63
C LEU A 191 -6.54 9.40 -12.38
N LEU A 192 -5.52 10.23 -12.65
CA LEU A 192 -4.12 9.89 -12.39
C LEU A 192 -3.86 9.63 -10.90
N CYS A 193 -4.41 10.47 -10.03
CA CYS A 193 -4.32 10.26 -8.59
C CYS A 193 -5.01 8.96 -8.17
N PHE A 194 -6.20 8.67 -8.71
CA PHE A 194 -6.96 7.47 -8.38
C PHE A 194 -6.20 6.19 -8.76
N VAL A 195 -5.71 6.13 -10.01
CA VAL A 195 -4.93 4.97 -10.49
C VAL A 195 -3.60 4.87 -9.73
N GLY A 196 -2.89 5.98 -9.55
CA GLY A 196 -1.62 6.00 -8.84
C GLY A 196 -1.72 5.54 -7.39
N GLU A 197 -2.74 6.00 -6.65
CA GLU A 197 -2.99 5.58 -5.26
C GLU A 197 -3.43 4.10 -5.17
N TYR A 198 -4.17 3.60 -6.18
CA TYR A 198 -4.52 2.18 -6.25
C TYR A 198 -3.28 1.30 -6.40
N ASP A 199 -2.47 1.60 -7.42
CA ASP A 199 -1.26 0.83 -7.70
C ASP A 199 -0.24 0.94 -6.56
N GLU A 200 -0.14 2.10 -5.91
CA GLU A 200 0.68 2.29 -4.72
C GLU A 200 0.23 1.40 -3.57
N CYS A 201 -1.08 1.42 -3.23
CA CYS A 201 -1.62 0.57 -2.16
C CYS A 201 -1.46 -0.92 -2.49
N ALA A 202 -1.66 -1.32 -3.76
CA ALA A 202 -1.46 -2.69 -4.21
C ALA A 202 0.01 -3.11 -4.13
N ALA A 203 0.95 -2.23 -4.51
CA ALA A 203 2.37 -2.49 -4.41
C ALA A 203 2.85 -2.60 -2.96
N HIS A 204 2.34 -1.73 -2.07
CA HIS A 204 2.62 -1.81 -0.63
C HIS A 204 2.03 -3.07 0.00
N ALA A 205 0.79 -3.47 -0.36
CA ALA A 205 0.20 -4.71 0.11
C ALA A 205 1.04 -5.93 -0.29
N ASP A 206 1.51 -5.94 -1.53
CA ASP A 206 2.35 -7.02 -2.05
C ASP A 206 3.73 -7.08 -1.38
N ALA A 207 4.36 -5.92 -1.15
CA ALA A 207 5.62 -5.85 -0.41
C ALA A 207 5.43 -6.24 1.07
N ALA A 208 4.33 -5.77 1.70
CA ALA A 208 4.00 -6.10 3.08
C ALA A 208 3.69 -7.58 3.30
N LEU A 209 3.20 -8.30 2.27
CA LEU A 209 2.91 -9.73 2.35
C LEU A 209 4.16 -10.55 2.71
N GLY A 210 5.35 -10.09 2.30
CA GLY A 210 6.62 -10.68 2.69
C GLY A 210 7.05 -10.41 4.14
N ILE A 211 6.43 -9.44 4.81
CA ILE A 211 6.77 -9.03 6.17
C ILE A 211 5.70 -9.55 7.15
N ASP A 212 4.46 -9.12 6.97
CA ASP A 212 3.31 -9.47 7.81
C ASP A 212 2.01 -9.43 6.99
N ARG A 213 1.25 -10.53 7.04
CA ARG A 213 -0.03 -10.64 6.33
C ARG A 213 -1.08 -9.64 6.81
N ALA A 214 -1.16 -9.38 8.11
CA ALA A 214 -2.09 -8.40 8.65
C ALA A 214 -1.78 -6.99 8.16
N LEU A 215 -0.49 -6.68 7.98
CA LEU A 215 -0.04 -5.42 7.41
C LEU A 215 -0.44 -5.29 5.94
N ALA A 216 -0.32 -6.38 5.16
CA ALA A 216 -0.76 -6.42 3.76
C ALA A 216 -2.29 -6.18 3.63
N GLU A 217 -3.11 -6.84 4.45
CA GLU A 217 -4.56 -6.65 4.47
C GLU A 217 -4.96 -5.22 4.83
N ASN A 218 -4.22 -4.56 5.72
CA ASN A 218 -4.45 -3.16 6.10
C ASN A 218 -4.30 -2.18 4.92
N TRP A 219 -3.44 -2.45 3.94
CA TRP A 219 -3.31 -1.60 2.75
C TRP A 219 -4.58 -1.61 1.89
N GLY A 220 -5.28 -2.74 1.80
CA GLY A 220 -6.60 -2.82 1.16
C GLY A 220 -7.67 -1.97 1.88
N HIS A 221 -7.59 -1.86 3.22
CA HIS A 221 -8.47 -0.97 3.98
C HIS A 221 -8.12 0.51 3.76
N ILE A 222 -6.84 0.87 3.69
CA ILE A 222 -6.40 2.26 3.38
C ILE A 222 -6.93 2.65 2.00
N TRP A 223 -6.81 1.79 1.01
CA TRP A 223 -7.35 2.01 -0.33
C TRP A 223 -8.85 2.35 -0.32
N LYS A 224 -9.67 1.60 0.42
CA LYS A 224 -11.11 1.88 0.55
C LYS A 224 -11.36 3.30 1.06
N TRP A 225 -10.59 3.77 2.04
CA TRP A 225 -10.72 5.13 2.55
C TRP A 225 -10.25 6.19 1.56
N VAL A 226 -9.22 5.91 0.76
CA VAL A 226 -8.80 6.78 -0.36
C VAL A 226 -9.92 6.94 -1.37
N VAL A 227 -10.58 5.83 -1.77
CA VAL A 227 -11.74 5.87 -2.69
C VAL A 227 -12.88 6.71 -2.10
N VAL A 228 -13.25 6.47 -0.85
CA VAL A 228 -14.29 7.28 -0.16
C VAL A 228 -13.91 8.75 -0.18
N GLY A 229 -12.67 9.10 0.16
CA GLY A 229 -12.18 10.48 0.14
C GLY A 229 -12.30 11.13 -1.24
N GLN A 230 -11.94 10.41 -2.29
CA GLN A 230 -12.04 10.93 -3.66
C GLN A 230 -13.49 11.08 -4.13
N VAL A 231 -14.36 10.12 -3.82
CA VAL A 231 -15.80 10.23 -4.13
C VAL A 231 -16.43 11.43 -3.41
N VAL A 232 -16.09 11.62 -2.12
CA VAL A 232 -16.56 12.78 -1.34
C VAL A 232 -16.02 14.08 -1.93
N LEU A 233 -14.75 14.13 -2.37
CA LEU A 233 -14.18 15.30 -3.05
C LEU A 233 -14.90 15.63 -4.35
N MET A 234 -15.16 14.62 -5.19
CA MET A 234 -15.93 14.81 -6.43
C MET A 234 -17.34 15.28 -6.15
N ALA A 235 -18.03 14.70 -5.17
CA ALA A 235 -19.36 15.12 -4.76
C ALA A 235 -19.37 16.57 -4.27
N ALA A 236 -18.42 16.96 -3.42
CA ALA A 236 -18.26 18.33 -2.96
C ALA A 236 -18.12 19.31 -4.13
N TRP A 237 -17.27 18.96 -5.08
CA TRP A 237 -16.99 19.81 -6.24
C TRP A 237 -18.20 19.95 -7.19
N LEU A 238 -18.94 18.87 -7.42
CA LEU A 238 -20.15 18.88 -8.25
C LEU A 238 -21.34 19.61 -7.59
N LEU A 239 -21.48 19.50 -6.26
CA LEU A 239 -22.59 20.06 -5.52
C LEU A 239 -22.37 21.52 -5.10
N MET A 240 -21.12 21.97 -5.07
CA MET A 240 -20.75 23.33 -4.64
C MET A 240 -21.57 24.45 -5.32
N PRO A 241 -21.82 24.42 -6.64
CA PRO A 241 -22.60 25.47 -7.30
C PRO A 241 -24.09 25.48 -6.90
N TYR A 242 -24.61 24.35 -6.40
CA TYR A 242 -26.06 24.16 -6.22
C TYR A 242 -26.50 24.15 -4.74
N VAL A 243 -25.68 23.58 -3.87
CA VAL A 243 -26.05 23.35 -2.46
C VAL A 243 -24.88 23.69 -1.52
N LEU A 244 -24.68 24.97 -1.26
CA LEU A 244 -23.56 25.47 -0.46
C LEU A 244 -23.43 24.79 0.94
N PRO A 245 -24.49 24.56 1.74
CA PRO A 245 -24.36 23.88 3.04
C PRO A 245 -23.84 22.45 2.92
N LEU A 246 -24.27 21.71 1.90
CA LEU A 246 -23.82 20.33 1.67
C LEU A 246 -22.37 20.28 1.23
N ALA A 247 -21.96 21.21 0.37
CA ALA A 247 -20.57 21.36 -0.04
C ALA A 247 -19.66 21.71 1.15
N ALA A 248 -20.10 22.58 2.05
CA ALA A 248 -19.38 22.90 3.28
C ALA A 248 -19.21 21.68 4.19
N MET A 249 -20.27 20.90 4.40
CA MET A 249 -20.21 19.66 5.19
C MET A 249 -19.24 18.63 4.58
N THR A 250 -19.26 18.45 3.25
CA THR A 250 -18.36 17.53 2.57
C THR A 250 -16.91 17.97 2.66
N LEU A 251 -16.61 19.26 2.59
CA LEU A 251 -15.26 19.79 2.81
C LEU A 251 -14.78 19.61 4.24
N ILE A 252 -15.61 19.88 5.23
CA ILE A 252 -15.28 19.62 6.64
C ILE A 252 -14.95 18.11 6.83
N ALA A 253 -15.77 17.24 6.25
CA ALA A 253 -15.51 15.80 6.28
C ALA A 253 -14.16 15.44 5.66
N LEU A 254 -13.80 16.07 4.52
CA LEU A 254 -12.49 15.87 3.87
C LEU A 254 -11.33 16.38 4.72
N MET A 255 -11.48 17.53 5.37
CA MET A 255 -10.45 18.09 6.27
C MET A 255 -10.14 17.18 7.45
N ILE A 256 -11.11 16.36 7.87
CA ILE A 256 -10.91 15.36 8.92
C ILE A 256 -10.38 14.03 8.33
N LEU A 257 -10.91 13.61 7.19
CA LEU A 257 -10.60 12.32 6.57
C LEU A 257 -9.19 12.26 5.98
N LEU A 258 -8.79 13.28 5.22
CA LEU A 258 -7.48 13.30 4.54
C LEU A 258 -6.30 13.19 5.53
N PRO A 259 -6.20 14.00 6.59
CA PRO A 259 -5.11 13.83 7.56
C PRO A 259 -5.10 12.43 8.19
N ARG A 260 -6.25 11.87 8.51
CA ARG A 260 -6.34 10.51 9.07
C ARG A 260 -5.83 9.45 8.10
N VAL A 261 -6.15 9.56 6.81
CA VAL A 261 -5.65 8.63 5.78
C VAL A 261 -4.13 8.75 5.65
N TYR A 262 -3.60 9.97 5.53
CA TYR A 262 -2.16 10.20 5.39
C TYR A 262 -1.37 9.79 6.64
N LEU A 263 -1.87 10.06 7.85
CA LEU A 263 -1.23 9.61 9.09
C LEU A 263 -1.23 8.09 9.21
N ARG A 264 -2.31 7.42 8.81
CA ARG A 264 -2.34 5.95 8.74
C ARG A 264 -1.36 5.41 7.70
N LYS A 265 -1.29 6.02 6.52
CA LYS A 265 -0.33 5.68 5.48
C LYS A 265 1.10 5.77 6.01
N MET A 266 1.45 6.90 6.63
CA MET A 266 2.77 7.12 7.26
C MET A 266 3.07 6.06 8.34
N SER A 267 2.13 5.80 9.25
CA SER A 267 2.30 4.79 10.29
C SER A 267 2.54 3.39 9.71
N ARG A 268 1.84 3.01 8.63
CA ARG A 268 2.01 1.69 8.00
C ARG A 268 3.32 1.58 7.22
N LEU A 269 3.74 2.64 6.52
CA LEU A 269 5.07 2.70 5.89
C LEU A 269 6.19 2.54 6.91
N TRP A 270 6.04 3.21 8.07
CA TRP A 270 6.99 3.08 9.18
C TRP A 270 7.03 1.66 9.75
N GLN A 271 5.88 1.03 9.97
CA GLN A 271 5.79 -0.37 10.41
C GLN A 271 6.44 -1.33 9.41
N MET A 272 6.23 -1.12 8.08
CA MET A 272 6.91 -1.90 7.06
C MET A 272 8.43 -1.72 7.12
N ALA A 273 8.90 -0.47 7.27
CA ALA A 273 10.32 -0.19 7.35
C ALA A 273 11.00 -0.78 8.62
N GLN A 274 10.26 -0.90 9.72
CA GLN A 274 10.76 -1.53 10.95
C GLN A 274 10.73 -3.07 10.89
N GLY A 275 9.79 -3.65 10.14
CA GLY A 275 9.66 -5.10 9.97
C GLY A 275 10.68 -5.72 9.01
N LEU A 276 11.41 -4.89 8.25
CA LEU A 276 12.52 -5.24 7.38
C LEU A 276 13.85 -5.16 8.13
#